data_3a59ee11eab0ea185316e6af107bbc09
#
_entry.id   3a59ee11eab0ea185316e6af107bbc09
#
_cell.length_a   1.000
_cell.length_b   1.000
_cell.length_c   1.000
_cell.angle_alpha   90.00
_cell.angle_beta   90.00
_cell.angle_gamma   90.00
#
_symmetry.space_group_name_H-M   'P 1'
#
loop_
_entity.id
_entity.type
_entity.pdbx_description
1 polymer ?
#
loop_
_entity_poly.entity_id
_entity_poly.type
_entity_poly.pdbx_seq_one_letter_code
_entity_poly.pdbx_strand_id
1 'polypeptide(L)'
;SRGLGDVYKRQAKLLPMQRGDFEGIFEAMDGFGVTIRLLDPPLHEFVPHQTATQKELADEMGITLAEVKAKVDALEEFNPMLGHRGCRLGITYPEITEMQTRAIIEAALAVKARGIDVKPEIMIPLVGSLKEIQNQADIINTTAAKVFEEKGQSLPYLVGTMIEVPRAALVANQIAEVAEFFSFGTNDLTQMTFGFSRDDAPKFLKFYKEHGIIKTDPFEVLDQEGVGQLVEMGVKKGRSTRPDLKVGICGEHGGEPSSVKFCAKLGMNSVSYTHLRAHE
;
A
#
# COMPACT_ATOMS: atom_id res chain seq x y z
N SER A 1 9.76 -29.18 2.40
CA SER A 1 11.02 -28.59 1.86
C SER A 1 11.00 -28.35 0.33
N ARG A 2 10.02 -28.90 -0.45
CA ARG A 2 9.91 -28.61 -1.91
C ARG A 2 9.31 -27.23 -2.23
N GLY A 3 8.63 -26.56 -1.31
CA GLY A 3 7.98 -25.26 -1.54
C GLY A 3 8.89 -24.04 -1.49
N LEU A 4 9.86 -24.02 -0.58
CA LEU A 4 10.75 -22.86 -0.40
C LEU A 4 11.68 -22.59 -1.59
N GLY A 5 12.26 -23.65 -2.20
CA GLY A 5 13.14 -23.49 -3.36
C GLY A 5 12.45 -22.90 -4.61
N ASP A 6 11.15 -23.14 -4.79
CA ASP A 6 10.38 -22.59 -5.91
C ASP A 6 10.00 -21.12 -5.69
N VAL A 7 9.75 -20.71 -4.43
CA VAL A 7 9.48 -19.32 -4.08
C VAL A 7 10.69 -18.43 -4.37
N TYR A 8 11.88 -18.83 -3.92
CA TYR A 8 13.12 -18.09 -4.20
C TYR A 8 13.44 -17.99 -5.69
N LYS A 9 13.19 -19.05 -6.47
CA LYS A 9 13.40 -19.00 -7.94
C LYS A 9 12.45 -18.04 -8.64
N ARG A 10 11.21 -17.90 -8.17
CA ARG A 10 10.23 -16.98 -8.74
C ARG A 10 10.53 -15.54 -8.36
N GLN A 11 10.91 -15.29 -7.11
CA GLN A 11 11.36 -13.99 -6.64
C GLN A 11 12.59 -13.51 -7.41
N ALA A 12 13.52 -14.38 -7.72
CA ALA A 12 14.69 -14.06 -8.54
C ALA A 12 14.36 -13.58 -9.95
N LYS A 13 13.16 -13.92 -10.48
CA LYS A 13 12.68 -13.40 -11.77
C LYS A 13 11.98 -12.05 -11.65
N LEU A 14 11.24 -11.82 -10.56
CA LEU A 14 10.48 -10.58 -10.33
C LEU A 14 11.38 -9.43 -9.85
N LEU A 15 12.36 -9.72 -9.03
CA LEU A 15 13.24 -8.72 -8.42
C LEU A 15 13.93 -7.81 -9.46
N PRO A 16 14.53 -8.30 -10.56
CA PRO A 16 15.16 -7.43 -11.55
C PRO A 16 14.16 -6.50 -12.26
N MET A 17 12.92 -6.98 -12.49
CA MET A 17 11.87 -6.19 -13.12
C MET A 17 11.45 -5.03 -12.20
N GLN A 18 11.08 -5.33 -10.97
CA GLN A 18 10.70 -4.31 -9.99
C GLN A 18 11.83 -3.33 -9.70
N ARG A 19 13.06 -3.82 -9.61
CA ARG A 19 14.21 -2.94 -9.43
C ARG A 19 14.36 -1.95 -10.57
N GLY A 20 14.21 -2.39 -11.82
CA GLY A 20 14.26 -1.52 -12.99
C GLY A 20 13.18 -0.44 -12.98
N ASP A 21 11.94 -0.80 -12.60
CA ASP A 21 10.85 0.15 -12.48
C ASP A 21 11.12 1.21 -11.39
N PHE A 22 11.62 0.79 -10.23
CA PHE A 22 11.98 1.71 -9.15
C PHE A 22 13.17 2.60 -9.50
N GLU A 23 14.17 2.11 -10.24
CA GLU A 23 15.27 2.94 -10.73
C GLU A 23 14.74 4.10 -11.58
N GLY A 24 13.84 3.83 -12.53
CA GLY A 24 13.23 4.86 -13.36
C GLY A 24 12.45 5.92 -12.56
N ILE A 25 11.72 5.49 -11.53
CA ILE A 25 10.99 6.42 -10.64
C ILE A 25 11.96 7.29 -9.84
N PHE A 26 13.00 6.70 -9.24
CA PHE A 26 13.98 7.46 -8.47
C PHE A 26 14.75 8.45 -9.32
N GLU A 27 15.10 8.11 -10.58
CA GLU A 27 15.73 9.02 -11.51
C GLU A 27 14.85 10.24 -11.83
N ALA A 28 13.57 10.00 -12.08
CA ALA A 28 12.61 11.06 -12.40
C ALA A 28 12.35 12.01 -11.22
N MET A 29 12.57 11.54 -9.99
CA MET A 29 12.24 12.23 -8.74
C MET A 29 13.47 12.76 -8.01
N ASP A 30 14.53 13.10 -8.70
CA ASP A 30 15.77 13.63 -8.13
C ASP A 30 15.52 14.75 -7.09
N GLY A 31 16.01 14.54 -5.87
CA GLY A 31 15.83 15.45 -4.73
C GLY A 31 14.49 15.38 -4.01
N PHE A 32 13.52 14.62 -4.52
CA PHE A 32 12.19 14.47 -3.92
C PHE A 32 12.01 13.11 -3.23
N GLY A 33 11.15 13.07 -2.21
CA GLY A 33 10.74 11.82 -1.56
C GLY A 33 9.89 10.96 -2.48
N VAL A 34 10.18 9.66 -2.53
CA VAL A 34 9.42 8.67 -3.30
C VAL A 34 8.82 7.66 -2.35
N THR A 35 7.51 7.73 -2.20
CA THR A 35 6.77 6.77 -1.37
C THR A 35 6.35 5.57 -2.20
N ILE A 36 6.87 4.40 -1.86
CA ILE A 36 6.54 3.13 -2.51
C ILE A 36 5.70 2.31 -1.54
N ARG A 37 4.45 2.05 -1.94
CA ARG A 37 3.56 1.15 -1.21
C ARG A 37 3.93 -0.29 -1.53
N LEU A 38 4.10 -1.11 -0.50
CA LEU A 38 4.28 -2.55 -0.63
C LEU A 38 3.01 -3.19 -1.22
N LEU A 39 3.12 -4.45 -1.65
CA LEU A 39 2.02 -5.18 -2.28
C LEU A 39 0.76 -5.11 -1.42
N ASP A 40 -0.32 -4.57 -2.01
CA ASP A 40 -1.59 -4.36 -1.35
C ASP A 40 -2.69 -5.31 -1.81
N PRO A 41 -2.90 -5.55 -3.13
CA PRO A 41 -3.98 -6.41 -3.57
C PRO A 41 -3.82 -7.87 -3.09
N PRO A 42 -4.93 -8.59 -2.84
CA PRO A 42 -4.89 -10.00 -2.47
C PRO A 42 -4.36 -10.86 -3.62
N LEU A 43 -3.77 -12.00 -3.30
CA LEU A 43 -3.26 -12.95 -4.32
C LEU A 43 -4.36 -13.44 -5.26
N HIS A 44 -5.61 -13.44 -4.80
CA HIS A 44 -6.80 -13.73 -5.60
C HIS A 44 -6.86 -12.92 -6.91
N GLU A 45 -6.44 -11.66 -6.91
CA GLU A 45 -6.47 -10.80 -8.10
C GLU A 45 -5.41 -11.16 -9.17
N PHE A 46 -4.37 -11.87 -8.78
CA PHE A 46 -3.25 -12.23 -9.66
C PHE A 46 -3.38 -13.63 -10.28
N VAL A 47 -4.41 -14.40 -9.91
CA VAL A 47 -4.61 -15.74 -10.43
C VAL A 47 -5.58 -15.74 -11.61
N PRO A 48 -5.37 -16.61 -12.62
CA PRO A 48 -6.26 -16.68 -13.76
C PRO A 48 -7.59 -17.32 -13.38
N HIS A 49 -8.70 -16.62 -13.64
CA HIS A 49 -10.06 -17.11 -13.36
C HIS A 49 -10.64 -17.93 -14.51
N GLN A 50 -10.12 -17.78 -15.73
CA GLN A 50 -10.60 -18.51 -16.91
C GLN A 50 -9.84 -19.81 -17.09
N THR A 51 -10.56 -20.90 -17.37
CA THR A 51 -9.97 -22.25 -17.55
C THR A 51 -8.92 -22.29 -18.68
N ALA A 52 -9.08 -21.50 -19.74
CA ALA A 52 -8.12 -21.42 -20.83
C ALA A 52 -6.76 -20.89 -20.34
N THR A 53 -6.77 -19.77 -19.62
CA THR A 53 -5.56 -19.16 -19.06
C THR A 53 -4.94 -20.02 -17.94
N GLN A 54 -5.78 -20.74 -17.18
CA GLN A 54 -5.29 -21.71 -16.19
C GLN A 54 -4.54 -22.87 -16.85
N LYS A 55 -5.00 -23.29 -18.04
CA LYS A 55 -4.32 -24.36 -18.81
C LYS A 55 -2.98 -23.88 -19.37
N GLU A 56 -2.94 -22.68 -19.93
CA GLU A 56 -1.68 -22.05 -20.38
C GLU A 56 -0.67 -21.95 -19.24
N LEU A 57 -1.12 -21.49 -18.07
CA LEU A 57 -0.28 -21.40 -16.87
C LEU A 57 0.20 -22.80 -16.41
N ALA A 58 -0.65 -23.82 -16.49
CA ALA A 58 -0.29 -25.20 -16.16
C ALA A 58 0.82 -25.72 -17.10
N ASP A 59 0.67 -25.48 -18.39
CA ASP A 59 1.65 -25.87 -19.40
C ASP A 59 2.99 -25.13 -19.20
N GLU A 60 2.98 -23.83 -18.94
CA GLU A 60 4.18 -23.03 -18.63
C GLU A 60 4.89 -23.47 -17.35
N MET A 61 4.13 -23.84 -16.34
CA MET A 61 4.67 -24.27 -15.03
C MET A 61 5.07 -25.75 -15.00
N GLY A 62 4.71 -26.55 -16.02
CA GLY A 62 4.95 -27.98 -16.05
C GLY A 62 4.17 -28.76 -14.96
N ILE A 63 2.98 -28.29 -14.60
CA ILE A 63 2.07 -28.90 -13.62
C ILE A 63 0.71 -29.20 -14.29
N THR A 64 -0.14 -29.96 -13.62
CA THR A 64 -1.46 -30.28 -14.15
C THR A 64 -2.45 -29.14 -14.00
N LEU A 65 -3.44 -29.06 -14.88
CA LEU A 65 -4.56 -28.12 -14.75
C LEU A 65 -5.31 -28.30 -13.43
N ALA A 66 -5.41 -29.53 -12.92
CA ALA A 66 -6.05 -29.82 -11.63
C ALA A 66 -5.29 -29.17 -10.47
N GLU A 67 -3.96 -29.19 -10.51
CA GLU A 67 -3.14 -28.52 -9.48
C GLU A 67 -3.25 -27.00 -9.55
N VAL A 68 -3.33 -26.42 -10.77
CA VAL A 68 -3.58 -24.98 -10.92
C VAL A 68 -4.95 -24.61 -10.35
N LYS A 69 -6.00 -25.35 -10.71
CA LYS A 69 -7.36 -25.11 -10.20
C LYS A 69 -7.40 -25.18 -8.68
N ALA A 70 -6.85 -26.22 -8.09
CA ALA A 70 -6.83 -26.37 -6.63
C ALA A 70 -6.12 -25.20 -5.92
N LYS A 71 -5.07 -24.63 -6.54
CA LYS A 71 -4.40 -23.44 -6.00
C LYS A 71 -5.23 -22.17 -6.17
N VAL A 72 -5.91 -21.99 -7.31
CA VAL A 72 -6.81 -20.85 -7.54
C VAL A 72 -7.97 -20.90 -6.56
N ASP A 73 -8.62 -22.06 -6.42
CA ASP A 73 -9.74 -22.26 -5.49
C ASP A 73 -9.33 -21.99 -4.03
N ALA A 74 -8.10 -22.37 -3.65
CA ALA A 74 -7.57 -22.10 -2.31
C ALA A 74 -7.26 -20.63 -2.04
N LEU A 75 -7.14 -19.80 -3.08
CA LEU A 75 -6.92 -18.35 -2.98
C LEU A 75 -8.22 -17.56 -3.16
N GLU A 76 -9.34 -18.23 -3.46
CA GLU A 76 -10.62 -17.57 -3.63
C GLU A 76 -11.11 -17.01 -2.29
N GLU A 77 -11.49 -15.74 -2.28
CA GLU A 77 -12.00 -15.04 -1.11
C GLU A 77 -13.40 -14.48 -1.40
N PHE A 78 -14.33 -14.62 -0.46
CA PHE A 78 -15.68 -14.06 -0.56
C PHE A 78 -15.68 -12.53 -0.51
N ASN A 79 -14.78 -11.94 0.23
CA ASN A 79 -14.58 -10.49 0.32
C ASN A 79 -13.07 -10.17 0.29
N PRO A 80 -12.46 -10.11 -0.89
CA PRO A 80 -11.02 -9.88 -1.02
C PRO A 80 -10.56 -8.55 -0.43
N MET A 81 -11.42 -7.51 -0.45
CA MET A 81 -11.08 -6.18 0.10
C MET A 81 -10.87 -6.18 1.61
N LEU A 82 -11.56 -7.05 2.34
CA LEU A 82 -11.41 -7.24 3.79
C LEU A 82 -10.61 -8.50 4.15
N GLY A 83 -10.07 -9.20 3.16
CA GLY A 83 -9.43 -10.49 3.29
C GLY A 83 -7.91 -10.45 3.46
N HIS A 84 -7.26 -11.39 2.79
CA HIS A 84 -5.82 -11.66 2.89
C HIS A 84 -5.03 -10.78 1.91
N ARG A 85 -4.83 -9.52 2.28
CA ARG A 85 -4.13 -8.51 1.47
C ARG A 85 -3.23 -7.62 2.35
N GLY A 86 -2.45 -6.77 1.71
CA GLY A 86 -1.62 -5.77 2.37
C GLY A 86 -0.65 -6.37 3.38
N CYS A 87 -0.53 -5.75 4.56
CA CYS A 87 0.36 -6.26 5.60
C CYS A 87 0.02 -7.68 6.08
N ARG A 88 -1.25 -8.09 5.99
CA ARG A 88 -1.66 -9.47 6.34
C ARG A 88 -0.98 -10.49 5.44
N LEU A 89 -0.87 -10.16 4.14
CA LEU A 89 -0.16 -10.98 3.18
C LEU A 89 1.35 -10.99 3.45
N GLY A 90 1.94 -9.81 3.74
CA GLY A 90 3.36 -9.69 4.07
C GLY A 90 3.75 -10.40 5.37
N ILE A 91 2.81 -10.55 6.33
CA ILE A 91 3.02 -11.30 7.57
C ILE A 91 3.03 -12.81 7.32
N THR A 92 2.10 -13.30 6.48
CA THR A 92 2.00 -14.74 6.19
C THR A 92 3.00 -15.22 5.15
N TYR A 93 3.45 -14.32 4.27
CA TYR A 93 4.46 -14.56 3.23
C TYR A 93 5.56 -13.50 3.31
N PRO A 94 6.41 -13.52 4.37
CA PRO A 94 7.43 -12.49 4.61
C PRO A 94 8.41 -12.32 3.45
N GLU A 95 8.62 -13.36 2.66
CA GLU A 95 9.46 -13.33 1.48
C GLU A 95 9.00 -12.31 0.42
N ILE A 96 7.72 -11.95 0.38
CA ILE A 96 7.20 -10.92 -0.52
C ILE A 96 7.73 -9.55 -0.07
N THR A 97 7.63 -9.25 1.23
CA THR A 97 8.15 -8.02 1.81
C THR A 97 9.66 -7.93 1.66
N GLU A 98 10.38 -9.04 1.89
CA GLU A 98 11.84 -9.11 1.70
C GLU A 98 12.22 -8.78 0.25
N MET A 99 11.57 -9.41 -0.73
CA MET A 99 11.84 -9.21 -2.16
C MET A 99 11.60 -7.77 -2.58
N GLN A 100 10.45 -7.19 -2.21
CA GLN A 100 10.12 -5.81 -2.57
C GLN A 100 11.08 -4.81 -1.90
N THR A 101 11.41 -5.01 -0.63
CA THR A 101 12.38 -4.16 0.08
C THR A 101 13.74 -4.22 -0.58
N ARG A 102 14.20 -5.41 -0.94
CA ARG A 102 15.47 -5.59 -1.66
C ARG A 102 15.45 -4.84 -2.99
N ALA A 103 14.38 -4.97 -3.79
CA ALA A 103 14.25 -4.27 -5.06
C ALA A 103 14.30 -2.75 -4.90
N ILE A 104 13.61 -2.19 -3.89
CA ILE A 104 13.59 -0.76 -3.59
C ILE A 104 14.98 -0.26 -3.18
N ILE A 105 15.61 -0.93 -2.25
CA ILE A 105 16.91 -0.51 -1.71
C ILE A 105 18.02 -0.67 -2.74
N GLU A 106 18.05 -1.76 -3.50
CA GLU A 106 19.03 -1.95 -4.58
C GLU A 106 18.86 -0.88 -5.68
N ALA A 107 17.62 -0.57 -6.08
CA ALA A 107 17.33 0.50 -7.03
C ALA A 107 17.81 1.86 -6.52
N ALA A 108 17.49 2.18 -5.28
CA ALA A 108 17.90 3.44 -4.65
C ALA A 108 19.42 3.59 -4.59
N LEU A 109 20.15 2.54 -4.23
CA LEU A 109 21.62 2.55 -4.23
C LEU A 109 22.21 2.70 -5.63
N ALA A 110 21.64 2.01 -6.63
CA ALA A 110 22.09 2.11 -8.02
C ALA A 110 21.91 3.53 -8.58
N VAL A 111 20.78 4.17 -8.29
CA VAL A 111 20.49 5.55 -8.74
C VAL A 111 21.37 6.56 -7.97
N LYS A 112 21.55 6.39 -6.66
CA LYS A 112 22.46 7.20 -5.86
C LYS A 112 23.89 7.15 -6.39
N ALA A 113 24.38 5.99 -6.82
CA ALA A 113 25.71 5.84 -7.39
C ALA A 113 25.92 6.66 -8.70
N ARG A 114 24.82 7.06 -9.35
CA ARG A 114 24.81 7.95 -10.52
C ARG A 114 24.77 9.44 -10.16
N GLY A 115 24.81 9.77 -8.87
CA GLY A 115 24.87 11.15 -8.37
C GLY A 115 23.50 11.79 -8.13
N ILE A 116 22.43 11.02 -8.15
CA ILE A 116 21.04 11.47 -7.93
C ILE A 116 20.72 11.44 -6.42
N ASP A 117 20.03 12.47 -5.94
CA ASP A 117 19.57 12.55 -4.53
C ASP A 117 18.29 11.74 -4.34
N VAL A 118 18.44 10.51 -3.86
CA VAL A 118 17.34 9.54 -3.71
C VAL A 118 16.84 9.50 -2.27
N LYS A 119 15.52 9.64 -2.09
CA LYS A 119 14.83 9.63 -0.78
C LYS A 119 13.72 8.60 -0.74
N PRO A 120 14.02 7.31 -0.49
CA PRO A 120 13.00 6.26 -0.48
C PRO A 120 12.15 6.32 0.79
N GLU A 121 10.86 6.12 0.62
CA GLU A 121 9.89 5.97 1.69
C GLU A 121 9.10 4.68 1.44
N ILE A 122 9.20 3.71 2.34
CA ILE A 122 8.55 2.41 2.21
C ILE A 122 7.26 2.43 3.03
N MET A 123 6.12 2.22 2.37
CA MET A 123 4.80 2.34 2.96
C MET A 123 4.13 0.96 3.09
N ILE A 124 3.77 0.60 4.31
CA ILE A 124 3.10 -0.65 4.65
C ILE A 124 1.59 -0.41 4.58
N PRO A 125 0.84 -1.11 3.69
CA PRO A 125 -0.61 -0.93 3.58
C PRO A 125 -1.39 -1.73 4.62
N LEU A 126 -2.62 -1.33 4.89
CA LEU A 126 -3.66 -2.05 5.62
C LEU A 126 -3.34 -2.38 7.09
N VAL A 127 -2.44 -1.63 7.69
CA VAL A 127 -2.08 -1.79 9.11
C VAL A 127 -3.25 -1.40 10.01
N GLY A 128 -3.57 -2.26 10.96
CA GLY A 128 -4.60 -2.01 11.97
C GLY A 128 -4.06 -2.06 13.41
N SER A 129 -2.79 -2.44 13.63
CA SER A 129 -2.21 -2.57 14.96
C SER A 129 -0.70 -2.31 14.99
N LEU A 130 -0.18 -1.98 16.20
CA LEU A 130 1.27 -1.84 16.43
C LEU A 130 2.04 -3.11 16.04
N LYS A 131 1.51 -4.29 16.35
CA LYS A 131 2.22 -5.55 16.08
C LYS A 131 2.36 -5.87 14.59
N GLU A 132 1.38 -5.47 13.79
CA GLU A 132 1.44 -5.64 12.34
C GLU A 132 2.55 -4.77 11.73
N ILE A 133 2.57 -3.47 12.07
CA ILE A 133 3.62 -2.58 11.54
C ILE A 133 5.00 -2.96 12.08
N GLN A 134 5.12 -3.34 13.35
CA GLN A 134 6.38 -3.78 13.92
C GLN A 134 6.95 -4.98 13.16
N ASN A 135 6.14 -6.02 12.93
CA ASN A 135 6.55 -7.20 12.17
C ASN A 135 7.08 -6.85 10.78
N GLN A 136 6.35 -6.01 10.04
CA GLN A 136 6.74 -5.63 8.69
C GLN A 136 7.96 -4.69 8.68
N ALA A 137 8.04 -3.75 9.61
CA ALA A 137 9.21 -2.87 9.75
C ALA A 137 10.49 -3.65 10.09
N ASP A 138 10.38 -4.68 10.92
CA ASP A 138 11.51 -5.54 11.26
C ASP A 138 12.04 -6.29 10.04
N ILE A 139 11.14 -6.80 9.18
CA ILE A 139 11.53 -7.46 7.91
C ILE A 139 12.20 -6.45 6.98
N ILE A 140 11.62 -5.26 6.81
CA ILE A 140 12.15 -4.20 5.96
C ILE A 140 13.55 -3.80 6.43
N ASN A 141 13.71 -3.47 7.70
CA ASN A 141 14.98 -3.01 8.25
C ASN A 141 16.07 -4.09 8.20
N THR A 142 15.70 -5.34 8.50
CA THR A 142 16.63 -6.47 8.39
C THR A 142 17.08 -6.70 6.95
N THR A 143 16.17 -6.60 5.99
CA THR A 143 16.48 -6.77 4.57
C THR A 143 17.33 -5.62 4.05
N ALA A 144 17.00 -4.38 4.40
CA ALA A 144 17.78 -3.21 4.01
C ALA A 144 19.21 -3.29 4.56
N ALA A 145 19.38 -3.68 5.83
CA ALA A 145 20.71 -3.87 6.44
C ALA A 145 21.56 -4.91 5.70
N LYS A 146 20.95 -6.05 5.31
CA LYS A 146 21.63 -7.07 4.50
C LYS A 146 22.08 -6.52 3.15
N VAL A 147 21.22 -5.77 2.45
CA VAL A 147 21.57 -5.17 1.16
C VAL A 147 22.69 -4.14 1.31
N PHE A 148 22.66 -3.33 2.37
CA PHE A 148 23.74 -2.36 2.65
C PHE A 148 25.08 -3.05 2.90
N GLU A 149 25.10 -4.13 3.66
CA GLU A 149 26.29 -4.94 3.88
C GLU A 149 26.82 -5.55 2.58
N GLU A 150 25.94 -6.19 1.79
CA GLU A 150 26.30 -6.81 0.50
C GLU A 150 26.87 -5.80 -0.51
N LYS A 151 26.36 -4.57 -0.51
CA LYS A 151 26.77 -3.53 -1.46
C LYS A 151 27.89 -2.62 -0.94
N GLY A 152 28.23 -2.69 0.34
CA GLY A 152 29.21 -1.81 0.98
C GLY A 152 28.81 -0.33 0.97
N GLN A 153 27.50 -0.04 0.85
CA GLN A 153 26.94 1.30 0.75
C GLN A 153 25.64 1.37 1.53
N SER A 154 25.28 2.56 1.99
CA SER A 154 24.00 2.80 2.66
C SER A 154 23.37 4.11 2.21
N LEU A 155 22.08 4.25 2.48
CA LEU A 155 21.32 5.48 2.30
C LEU A 155 20.22 5.58 3.37
N PRO A 156 19.77 6.80 3.73
CA PRO A 156 18.62 6.97 4.58
C PRO A 156 17.33 6.60 3.82
N TYR A 157 16.40 6.01 4.54
CA TYR A 157 15.04 5.74 4.05
C TYR A 157 14.06 5.84 5.22
N LEU A 158 12.78 5.99 4.93
CA LEU A 158 11.72 6.01 5.94
C LEU A 158 10.84 4.79 5.80
N VAL A 159 10.34 4.30 6.93
CA VAL A 159 9.30 3.26 6.99
C VAL A 159 8.04 3.87 7.61
N GLY A 160 6.95 3.85 6.87
CA GLY A 160 5.68 4.37 7.34
C GLY A 160 4.51 3.48 6.94
N THR A 161 3.31 3.98 7.14
CA THR A 161 2.11 3.19 6.88
C THR A 161 0.98 4.01 6.30
N MET A 162 0.04 3.30 5.68
CA MET A 162 -1.29 3.85 5.40
C MET A 162 -2.15 3.81 6.67
N ILE A 163 -2.89 4.89 6.91
CA ILE A 163 -4.02 4.90 7.85
C ILE A 163 -5.29 4.81 7.01
N GLU A 164 -5.80 3.61 6.88
CA GLU A 164 -6.94 3.30 6.01
C GLU A 164 -7.93 2.32 6.63
N VAL A 165 -7.54 1.71 7.75
CA VAL A 165 -8.43 0.92 8.59
C VAL A 165 -8.90 1.81 9.74
N PRO A 166 -10.20 1.91 10.05
CA PRO A 166 -10.70 2.74 11.16
C PRO A 166 -9.98 2.48 12.49
N ARG A 167 -9.66 1.22 12.78
CA ARG A 167 -8.89 0.85 13.97
C ARG A 167 -7.52 1.52 14.00
N ALA A 168 -6.85 1.66 12.86
CA ALA A 168 -5.54 2.34 12.80
C ALA A 168 -5.63 3.80 13.24
N ALA A 169 -6.66 4.52 12.84
CA ALA A 169 -6.89 5.90 13.30
C ALA A 169 -7.10 5.98 14.81
N LEU A 170 -7.84 5.01 15.39
CA LEU A 170 -8.11 4.92 16.82
C LEU A 170 -6.85 4.65 17.66
N VAL A 171 -5.87 3.94 17.14
CA VAL A 171 -4.62 3.57 17.82
C VAL A 171 -3.37 4.19 17.16
N ALA A 172 -3.55 5.29 16.44
CA ALA A 172 -2.49 5.92 15.66
C ALA A 172 -1.28 6.37 16.51
N ASN A 173 -1.49 6.70 17.79
CA ASN A 173 -0.40 6.97 18.71
C ASN A 173 0.53 5.76 18.91
N GLN A 174 -0.02 4.55 19.01
CA GLN A 174 0.78 3.33 19.12
C GLN A 174 1.51 3.04 17.80
N ILE A 175 0.81 3.17 16.66
CA ILE A 175 1.40 2.94 15.34
C ILE A 175 2.56 3.90 15.07
N ALA A 176 2.47 5.15 15.52
CA ALA A 176 3.51 6.16 15.39
C ALA A 176 4.78 5.89 16.24
N GLU A 177 4.75 4.91 17.15
CA GLU A 177 5.98 4.45 17.82
C GLU A 177 6.97 3.85 16.81
N VAL A 178 6.46 3.24 15.75
CA VAL A 178 7.23 2.59 14.69
C VAL A 178 7.20 3.40 13.39
N ALA A 179 6.01 3.83 12.95
CA ALA A 179 5.85 4.55 11.70
C ALA A 179 6.51 5.93 11.73
N GLU A 180 7.31 6.23 10.73
CA GLU A 180 7.99 7.52 10.55
C GLU A 180 7.17 8.50 9.71
N PHE A 181 6.15 8.01 9.01
CA PHE A 181 5.15 8.82 8.31
C PHE A 181 3.81 8.10 8.23
N PHE A 182 2.73 8.88 8.04
CA PHE A 182 1.40 8.39 7.74
C PHE A 182 0.93 8.88 6.38
N SER A 183 0.23 8.02 5.65
CA SER A 183 -0.57 8.40 4.49
C SER A 183 -2.00 7.90 4.68
N PHE A 184 -2.97 8.81 4.67
CA PHE A 184 -4.38 8.41 4.78
C PHE A 184 -4.88 7.83 3.47
N GLY A 185 -5.18 6.54 3.45
CA GLY A 185 -5.84 5.83 2.35
C GLY A 185 -7.35 6.02 2.45
N THR A 186 -7.83 7.18 2.00
CA THR A 186 -9.21 7.61 2.25
C THR A 186 -10.26 6.79 1.51
N ASN A 187 -9.91 6.07 0.45
CA ASN A 187 -10.84 5.17 -0.23
C ASN A 187 -11.23 3.98 0.68
N ASP A 188 -10.24 3.26 1.19
CA ASP A 188 -10.46 2.14 2.11
C ASP A 188 -11.05 2.62 3.44
N LEU A 189 -10.58 3.75 3.97
CA LEU A 189 -11.11 4.34 5.19
C LEU A 189 -12.60 4.70 5.04
N THR A 190 -12.99 5.28 3.92
CA THR A 190 -14.39 5.58 3.59
C THR A 190 -15.21 4.31 3.48
N GLN A 191 -14.72 3.32 2.72
CA GLN A 191 -15.38 2.03 2.55
C GLN A 191 -15.69 1.35 3.89
N MET A 192 -14.70 1.29 4.78
CA MET A 192 -14.86 0.62 6.07
C MET A 192 -15.68 1.44 7.07
N THR A 193 -15.64 2.76 7.00
CA THR A 193 -16.41 3.64 7.89
C THR A 193 -17.88 3.63 7.55
N PHE A 194 -18.23 3.70 6.26
CA PHE A 194 -19.62 3.59 5.80
C PHE A 194 -20.15 2.16 5.77
N GLY A 195 -19.26 1.15 5.71
CA GLY A 195 -19.65 -0.23 5.43
C GLY A 195 -20.12 -0.42 3.99
N PHE A 196 -19.65 0.41 3.05
CA PHE A 196 -19.97 0.34 1.64
C PHE A 196 -18.86 -0.34 0.87
N SER A 197 -19.20 -1.28 -0.02
CA SER A 197 -18.27 -1.73 -1.05
C SER A 197 -18.13 -0.64 -2.11
N ARG A 198 -16.93 -0.18 -2.39
CA ARG A 198 -16.67 0.83 -3.42
C ARG A 198 -17.19 0.40 -4.79
N ASP A 199 -17.04 -0.88 -5.12
CA ASP A 199 -17.43 -1.44 -6.41
C ASP A 199 -18.95 -1.64 -6.53
N ASP A 200 -19.64 -1.90 -5.41
CA ASP A 200 -21.07 -2.12 -5.36
C ASP A 200 -21.89 -0.88 -5.02
N ALA A 201 -21.31 0.09 -4.33
CA ALA A 201 -21.99 1.30 -3.87
C ALA A 201 -22.66 2.11 -5.00
N PRO A 202 -22.12 2.23 -6.22
CA PRO A 202 -22.79 2.96 -7.31
C PRO A 202 -24.21 2.49 -7.60
N LYS A 203 -24.54 1.22 -7.32
CA LYS A 203 -25.88 0.65 -7.52
C LYS A 203 -26.96 1.36 -6.69
N PHE A 204 -26.64 1.85 -5.49
CA PHE A 204 -27.60 2.51 -4.59
C PHE A 204 -27.24 3.97 -4.29
N LEU A 205 -25.99 4.41 -4.46
CA LEU A 205 -25.58 5.80 -4.18
C LEU A 205 -26.31 6.80 -5.08
N LYS A 206 -26.62 6.42 -6.33
CA LYS A 206 -27.43 7.24 -7.23
C LYS A 206 -28.79 7.53 -6.60
N PHE A 207 -29.47 6.51 -6.10
CA PHE A 207 -30.77 6.63 -5.42
C PHE A 207 -30.66 7.48 -4.15
N TYR A 208 -29.59 7.30 -3.35
CA TYR A 208 -29.34 8.10 -2.15
C TYR A 208 -29.20 9.59 -2.47
N LYS A 209 -28.48 9.94 -3.54
CA LYS A 209 -28.35 11.34 -3.99
C LYS A 209 -29.69 11.92 -4.47
N GLU A 210 -30.43 11.18 -5.28
CA GLU A 210 -31.75 11.60 -5.81
C GLU A 210 -32.77 11.86 -4.69
N HIS A 211 -32.69 11.12 -3.58
CA HIS A 211 -33.58 11.25 -2.43
C HIS A 211 -33.03 12.12 -1.29
N GLY A 212 -31.88 12.76 -1.50
CA GLY A 212 -31.29 13.67 -0.51
C GLY A 212 -30.79 12.99 0.76
N ILE A 213 -30.55 11.67 0.73
CA ILE A 213 -29.98 10.91 1.86
C ILE A 213 -28.50 11.28 2.03
N ILE A 214 -27.79 11.45 0.92
CA ILE A 214 -26.42 11.99 0.87
C ILE A 214 -26.36 13.14 -0.13
N LYS A 215 -25.49 14.10 0.09
CA LYS A 215 -25.32 15.25 -0.81
C LYS A 215 -24.35 14.93 -1.95
N THR A 216 -23.28 14.22 -1.66
CA THR A 216 -22.18 13.90 -2.56
C THR A 216 -21.83 12.44 -2.42
N ASP A 217 -21.16 11.88 -3.43
CA ASP A 217 -20.59 10.56 -3.34
C ASP A 217 -19.40 10.59 -2.37
N PRO A 218 -19.40 9.80 -1.28
CA PRO A 218 -18.33 9.82 -0.28
C PRO A 218 -17.00 9.27 -0.81
N PHE A 219 -16.99 8.61 -1.97
CA PHE A 219 -15.76 8.19 -2.64
C PHE A 219 -15.15 9.25 -3.55
N GLU A 220 -15.94 10.26 -3.96
CA GLU A 220 -15.48 11.41 -4.74
C GLU A 220 -15.09 12.58 -3.83
N VAL A 221 -15.92 12.88 -2.84
CA VAL A 221 -15.75 13.99 -1.89
C VAL A 221 -15.66 13.43 -0.48
N LEU A 222 -14.58 13.75 0.23
CA LEU A 222 -14.35 13.24 1.59
C LEU A 222 -15.51 13.61 2.52
N ASP A 223 -16.10 12.61 3.14
CA ASP A 223 -17.04 12.79 4.24
C ASP A 223 -16.32 13.37 5.46
N GLN A 224 -16.49 14.68 5.66
CA GLN A 224 -15.82 15.39 6.76
C GLN A 224 -16.50 15.15 8.12
N GLU A 225 -17.76 14.73 8.13
CA GLU A 225 -18.52 14.50 9.36
C GLU A 225 -18.18 13.16 10.03
N GLY A 226 -18.03 12.09 9.26
CA GLY A 226 -17.70 10.74 9.76
C GLY A 226 -16.23 10.40 9.54
N VAL A 227 -15.85 10.18 8.28
CA VAL A 227 -14.47 9.79 7.91
C VAL A 227 -13.47 10.86 8.35
N GLY A 228 -13.83 12.14 8.21
CA GLY A 228 -13.00 13.28 8.62
C GLY A 228 -12.65 13.27 10.10
N GLN A 229 -13.53 12.81 10.98
CA GLN A 229 -13.21 12.65 12.40
C GLN A 229 -12.13 11.61 12.65
N LEU A 230 -12.15 10.50 11.91
CA LEU A 230 -11.10 9.47 11.99
C LEU A 230 -9.76 10.02 11.47
N VAL A 231 -9.80 10.78 10.37
CA VAL A 231 -8.62 11.44 9.82
C VAL A 231 -8.01 12.40 10.85
N GLU A 232 -8.81 13.30 11.42
CA GLU A 232 -8.37 14.24 12.44
C GLU A 232 -7.79 13.51 13.67
N MET A 233 -8.47 12.49 14.14
CA MET A 233 -8.03 11.67 15.27
C MET A 233 -6.69 11.00 14.97
N GLY A 234 -6.53 10.42 13.80
CA GLY A 234 -5.29 9.80 13.37
C GLY A 234 -4.11 10.77 13.33
N VAL A 235 -4.32 11.98 12.79
CA VAL A 235 -3.31 13.05 12.78
C VAL A 235 -2.92 13.46 14.20
N LYS A 236 -3.90 13.78 15.05
CA LYS A 236 -3.65 14.24 16.43
C LYS A 236 -2.93 13.17 17.24
N LYS A 237 -3.41 11.94 17.21
CA LYS A 237 -2.81 10.83 17.93
C LYS A 237 -1.42 10.47 17.41
N GLY A 238 -1.21 10.44 16.10
CA GLY A 238 0.11 10.18 15.53
C GLY A 238 1.13 11.22 15.99
N ARG A 239 0.77 12.51 15.92
CA ARG A 239 1.64 13.61 16.37
C ARG A 239 1.80 13.71 17.87
N SER A 240 0.92 13.14 18.67
CA SER A 240 1.13 13.06 20.12
C SER A 240 2.31 12.18 20.52
N THR A 241 2.62 11.17 19.69
CA THR A 241 3.78 10.29 19.86
C THR A 241 5.00 10.81 19.10
N ARG A 242 4.81 11.28 17.86
CA ARG A 242 5.87 11.80 16.98
C ARG A 242 5.47 13.19 16.49
N PRO A 243 5.90 14.28 17.17
CA PRO A 243 5.46 15.65 16.86
C PRO A 243 5.73 16.07 15.41
N ASP A 244 6.85 15.63 14.83
CA ASP A 244 7.27 15.96 13.46
C ASP A 244 6.79 14.92 12.44
N LEU A 245 5.81 14.09 12.78
CA LEU A 245 5.28 13.07 11.90
C LEU A 245 4.82 13.69 10.57
N LYS A 246 5.44 13.24 9.47
CA LYS A 246 4.97 13.55 8.13
C LYS A 246 3.63 12.87 7.92
N VAL A 247 2.62 13.65 7.52
CA VAL A 247 1.27 13.13 7.29
C VAL A 247 0.77 13.60 5.94
N GLY A 248 0.31 12.66 5.15
CA GLY A 248 -0.26 12.92 3.84
C GLY A 248 -1.59 12.23 3.61
N ILE A 249 -2.18 12.54 2.46
CA ILE A 249 -3.37 11.88 1.93
C ILE A 249 -3.03 11.27 0.57
N CYS A 250 -3.60 10.11 0.30
CA CYS A 250 -3.56 9.47 -1.02
C CYS A 250 -4.97 9.02 -1.43
N GLY A 251 -5.15 8.77 -2.72
CA GLY A 251 -6.42 8.39 -3.31
C GLY A 251 -7.14 9.57 -3.97
N GLU A 252 -8.37 9.35 -4.40
CA GLU A 252 -9.12 10.31 -5.22
C GLU A 252 -9.44 11.61 -4.51
N HIS A 253 -9.68 11.57 -3.20
CA HIS A 253 -9.90 12.75 -2.38
C HIS A 253 -8.70 13.75 -2.41
N GLY A 254 -7.50 13.26 -2.70
CA GLY A 254 -6.33 14.11 -2.90
C GLY A 254 -6.41 15.04 -4.12
N GLY A 255 -7.31 14.76 -5.06
CA GLY A 255 -7.62 15.59 -6.22
C GLY A 255 -8.85 16.47 -6.07
N GLU A 256 -9.61 16.35 -4.97
CA GLU A 256 -10.86 17.07 -4.76
C GLU A 256 -10.62 18.30 -3.85
N PRO A 257 -11.00 19.53 -4.30
CA PRO A 257 -10.60 20.77 -3.63
C PRO A 257 -11.07 20.93 -2.19
N SER A 258 -12.30 20.48 -1.84
CA SER A 258 -12.81 20.61 -0.47
C SER A 258 -12.14 19.64 0.48
N SER A 259 -11.84 18.45 0.02
CA SER A 259 -11.11 17.42 0.74
C SER A 259 -9.67 17.85 1.03
N VAL A 260 -8.99 18.41 0.02
CA VAL A 260 -7.62 18.95 0.17
C VAL A 260 -7.59 20.11 1.17
N LYS A 261 -8.58 21.03 1.10
CA LYS A 261 -8.69 22.13 2.07
C LYS A 261 -8.91 21.63 3.50
N PHE A 262 -9.70 20.59 3.66
CA PHE A 262 -9.90 19.96 4.97
C PHE A 262 -8.59 19.36 5.50
N CYS A 263 -7.88 18.59 4.68
CA CYS A 263 -6.58 18.02 5.05
C CYS A 263 -5.52 19.08 5.38
N ALA A 264 -5.49 20.17 4.62
CA ALA A 264 -4.59 21.30 4.88
C ALA A 264 -4.88 21.96 6.24
N LYS A 265 -6.16 22.12 6.64
CA LYS A 265 -6.54 22.62 7.96
C LYS A 265 -6.06 21.73 9.09
N LEU A 266 -5.95 20.42 8.88
CA LEU A 266 -5.39 19.48 9.85
C LEU A 266 -3.85 19.49 9.87
N GLY A 267 -3.20 20.34 9.06
CA GLY A 267 -1.76 20.44 8.97
C GLY A 267 -1.10 19.27 8.25
N MET A 268 -1.80 18.61 7.34
CA MET A 268 -1.17 17.64 6.47
C MET A 268 -0.21 18.34 5.50
N ASN A 269 0.91 17.71 5.22
CA ASN A 269 2.02 18.29 4.45
C ASN A 269 2.40 17.52 3.19
N SER A 270 1.63 16.50 2.83
CA SER A 270 1.84 15.73 1.61
C SER A 270 0.51 15.29 0.99
N VAL A 271 0.44 15.36 -0.34
CA VAL A 271 -0.66 14.84 -1.13
C VAL A 271 -0.08 13.96 -2.22
N SER A 272 -0.56 12.74 -2.31
CA SER A 272 -0.25 11.82 -3.42
C SER A 272 -1.53 11.55 -4.20
N TYR A 273 -1.48 11.76 -5.51
CA TYR A 273 -2.61 11.53 -6.41
C TYR A 273 -2.21 10.55 -7.51
N THR A 274 -2.95 9.49 -7.66
CA THR A 274 -2.61 8.37 -8.56
C THR A 274 -3.15 8.52 -9.97
N HIS A 275 -4.08 9.46 -10.22
CA HIS A 275 -4.62 9.71 -11.55
C HIS A 275 -4.35 11.15 -11.97
N LEU A 276 -3.32 11.34 -12.77
CA LEU A 276 -3.24 12.50 -13.64
C LEU A 276 -4.39 12.37 -14.64
N ARG A 277 -5.53 13.03 -14.38
CA ARG A 277 -6.44 13.35 -15.46
C ARG A 277 -5.65 14.26 -16.38
N ALA A 278 -5.30 13.75 -17.57
CA ALA A 278 -4.92 14.64 -18.66
C ALA A 278 -6.07 15.64 -18.77
N HIS A 279 -5.77 16.90 -18.60
CA HIS A 279 -6.74 17.97 -18.85
C HIS A 279 -7.08 17.86 -20.33
N GLU A 280 -8.34 17.55 -20.62
CA GLU A 280 -8.94 17.84 -21.90
C GLU A 280 -9.01 19.35 -22.11
#